data_1ad2d9b02279db0a671300f724118846
#
_entry.id   1ad2d9b02279db0a671300f724118846
#
_cell.length_a   1.000
_cell.length_b   1.000
_cell.length_c   1.000
_cell.angle_alpha   90.00
_cell.angle_beta   90.00
_cell.angle_gamma   90.00
#
_symmetry.space_group_name_H-M   'P 1'
#
loop_
_entity.id
_entity.type
_entity.pdbx_description
1 polymer ?
#
loop_
_entity_poly.entity_id
_entity_poly.type
_entity_poly.pdbx_seq_one_letter_code
_entity_poly.pdbx_strand_id
1 'polypeptide(L)'
;MATKYENVYNRFINKIKKDKNFFSYKNCTEDEVEVIIKRRCFSLLDEATILVNNEIANFEIDFTDRNDEDEAFNFDLIKIEEELIAEKMYFLYFKEEEVKVKQMQKYLGNDISMFSPAEERKTFENMLEKVESRYEKILDDYNARLRDGSGYNLTGVSEDEVSVVSSWI
;
A
#
# COMPACT_ATOMS: atom_id res chain seq x y z
N MET A 1 0.61 -19.01 11.61
CA MET A 1 2.05 -18.59 11.60
C MET A 1 2.10 -17.07 11.47
N ALA A 2 3.05 -16.42 12.11
CA ALA A 2 3.20 -14.96 11.98
C ALA A 2 3.70 -14.59 10.58
N THR A 3 3.04 -13.65 9.90
CA THR A 3 3.46 -13.20 8.56
C THR A 3 4.66 -12.27 8.68
N LYS A 4 5.74 -12.58 7.95
CA LYS A 4 6.93 -11.72 7.89
C LYS A 4 6.70 -10.49 7.03
N TYR A 5 7.32 -9.36 7.40
CA TYR A 5 7.27 -8.11 6.63
C TYR A 5 7.77 -8.28 5.19
N GLU A 6 8.71 -9.21 5.00
CA GLU A 6 9.27 -9.55 3.68
C GLU A 6 8.19 -9.90 2.65
N ASN A 7 7.10 -10.57 3.06
CA ASN A 7 6.00 -10.89 2.16
C ASN A 7 5.36 -9.63 1.57
N VAL A 8 5.12 -8.63 2.41
CA VAL A 8 4.56 -7.33 2.01
C VAL A 8 5.57 -6.52 1.20
N TYR A 9 6.85 -6.51 1.64
CA TYR A 9 7.93 -5.83 0.92
C TYR A 9 8.10 -6.37 -0.49
N ASN A 10 8.08 -7.68 -0.68
CA ASN A 10 8.20 -8.30 -1.99
C ASN A 10 7.06 -7.90 -2.93
N ARG A 11 5.84 -7.77 -2.42
CA ARG A 11 4.69 -7.27 -3.20
C ARG A 11 4.89 -5.80 -3.60
N PHE A 12 5.27 -4.95 -2.65
CA PHE A 12 5.55 -3.54 -2.89
C PHE A 12 6.71 -3.36 -3.89
N ILE A 13 7.86 -4.02 -3.66
CA ILE A 13 9.04 -3.96 -4.54
C ILE A 13 8.70 -4.40 -5.96
N ASN A 14 7.86 -5.44 -6.12
CA ASN A 14 7.42 -5.86 -7.44
C ASN A 14 6.61 -4.79 -8.20
N LYS A 15 5.90 -3.93 -7.49
CA LYS A 15 5.16 -2.80 -8.08
C LYS A 15 6.09 -1.69 -8.57
N ILE A 16 7.16 -1.41 -7.81
CA ILE A 16 8.11 -0.31 -8.09
C ILE A 16 9.40 -0.75 -8.78
N LYS A 17 9.57 -2.03 -9.12
CA LYS A 17 10.83 -2.58 -9.67
C LYS A 17 11.35 -1.89 -10.93
N LYS A 18 10.51 -1.14 -11.65
CA LYS A 18 10.89 -0.34 -12.81
C LYS A 18 11.40 1.05 -12.46
N ASP A 19 11.20 1.48 -11.22
CA ASP A 19 11.65 2.78 -10.74
C ASP A 19 13.11 2.68 -10.27
N LYS A 20 14.02 3.12 -11.14
CA LYS A 20 15.45 3.11 -10.84
C LYS A 20 15.83 4.02 -9.68
N ASN A 21 15.05 5.07 -9.40
CA ASN A 21 15.35 6.02 -8.33
C ASN A 21 15.20 5.41 -6.94
N PHE A 22 14.35 4.39 -6.82
CA PHE A 22 14.18 3.66 -5.56
C PHE A 22 15.37 2.74 -5.24
N PHE A 23 16.04 2.21 -6.29
CA PHE A 23 17.08 1.19 -6.14
C PHE A 23 18.50 1.72 -6.38
N SER A 24 18.66 2.95 -6.85
CA SER A 24 19.96 3.50 -7.24
C SER A 24 20.38 4.63 -6.32
N TYR A 25 21.40 4.36 -5.52
CA TYR A 25 22.04 5.34 -4.65
C TYR A 25 23.47 5.58 -5.07
N LYS A 26 23.86 6.85 -5.24
CA LYS A 26 25.24 7.22 -5.60
C LYS A 26 26.14 7.06 -4.39
N ASN A 27 27.35 6.57 -4.63
CA ASN A 27 28.40 6.43 -3.62
C ASN A 27 28.08 5.46 -2.47
N CYS A 28 27.20 4.48 -2.70
CA CYS A 28 26.88 3.42 -1.74
C CYS A 28 27.32 2.06 -2.29
N THR A 29 27.75 1.20 -1.40
CA THR A 29 27.97 -0.22 -1.70
C THR A 29 26.63 -0.95 -1.84
N GLU A 30 26.64 -2.17 -2.39
CA GLU A 30 25.41 -2.98 -2.53
C GLU A 30 24.77 -3.26 -1.17
N ASP A 31 25.56 -3.58 -0.15
CA ASP A 31 25.09 -3.82 1.21
C ASP A 31 24.43 -2.56 1.84
N GLU A 32 25.04 -1.39 1.62
CA GLU A 32 24.47 -0.12 2.09
C GLU A 32 23.16 0.21 1.39
N VAL A 33 23.07 -0.09 0.09
CA VAL A 33 21.83 0.10 -0.69
C VAL A 33 20.73 -0.80 -0.15
N GLU A 34 21.01 -2.06 0.15
CA GLU A 34 20.04 -2.99 0.73
C GLU A 34 19.50 -2.49 2.08
N VAL A 35 20.38 -2.02 2.96
CA VAL A 35 20.00 -1.43 4.25
C VAL A 35 19.10 -0.20 4.07
N ILE A 36 19.43 0.67 3.11
CA ILE A 36 18.62 1.86 2.80
C ILE A 36 17.23 1.46 2.30
N ILE A 37 17.17 0.52 1.36
CA ILE A 37 15.90 0.01 0.81
C ILE A 37 15.05 -0.60 1.92
N LYS A 38 15.63 -1.45 2.76
CA LYS A 38 14.93 -2.09 3.88
C LYS A 38 14.35 -1.06 4.85
N ARG A 39 15.14 -0.06 5.23
CA ARG A 39 14.69 1.02 6.10
C ARG A 39 13.55 1.84 5.47
N ARG A 40 13.62 2.09 4.18
CA ARG A 40 12.58 2.81 3.44
C ARG A 40 11.30 1.99 3.33
N CYS A 41 11.41 0.69 3.06
CA CYS A 41 10.27 -0.22 3.10
C CYS A 41 9.62 -0.26 4.48
N PHE A 42 10.42 -0.29 5.54
CA PHE A 42 9.92 -0.28 6.91
C PHE A 42 9.14 1.01 7.22
N SER A 43 9.68 2.17 6.84
CA SER A 43 8.99 3.46 7.05
C SER A 43 7.65 3.53 6.32
N LEU A 44 7.60 3.04 5.06
CA LEU A 44 6.36 2.98 4.29
C LEU A 44 5.37 1.97 4.87
N LEU A 45 5.85 0.83 5.38
CA LEU A 45 5.02 -0.17 6.05
C LEU A 45 4.38 0.41 7.30
N ASP A 46 5.16 1.09 8.13
CA ASP A 46 4.71 1.70 9.37
C ASP A 46 3.55 2.68 9.11
N GLU A 47 3.74 3.60 8.18
CA GLU A 47 2.71 4.56 7.80
C GLU A 47 1.50 3.86 7.16
N ALA A 48 1.73 2.90 6.26
CA ALA A 48 0.67 2.18 5.55
C ALA A 48 -0.21 1.38 6.51
N THR A 49 0.37 0.67 7.48
CA THR A 49 -0.40 -0.15 8.43
C THR A 49 -1.30 0.71 9.31
N ILE A 50 -0.82 1.87 9.78
CA ILE A 50 -1.62 2.82 10.56
C ILE A 50 -2.80 3.36 9.73
N LEU A 51 -2.55 3.77 8.48
CA LEU A 51 -3.59 4.33 7.63
C LEU A 51 -4.63 3.27 7.24
N VAL A 52 -4.19 2.08 6.82
CA VAL A 52 -5.10 0.97 6.49
C VAL A 52 -5.96 0.59 7.68
N ASN A 53 -5.36 0.52 8.87
CA ASN A 53 -6.09 0.18 10.11
C ASN A 53 -7.21 1.18 10.42
N ASN A 54 -7.04 2.45 10.06
CA ASN A 54 -8.07 3.48 10.23
C ASN A 54 -9.16 3.46 9.14
N GLU A 55 -8.89 2.83 7.99
CA GLU A 55 -9.78 2.82 6.82
C GLU A 55 -10.58 1.51 6.70
N ILE A 56 -10.15 0.44 7.39
CA ILE A 56 -10.87 -0.83 7.40
C ILE A 56 -12.10 -0.77 8.31
N ALA A 57 -13.17 -1.43 7.87
CA ALA A 57 -14.41 -1.56 8.65
C ALA A 57 -14.36 -2.71 9.67
N ASN A 58 -13.45 -3.65 9.49
CA ASN A 58 -13.33 -4.83 10.34
C ASN A 58 -12.38 -4.56 11.52
N PHE A 59 -12.92 -4.51 12.73
CA PHE A 59 -12.18 -4.26 13.96
C PHE A 59 -11.57 -5.52 14.59
N GLU A 60 -11.72 -6.69 13.97
CA GLU A 60 -11.15 -7.95 14.48
C GLU A 60 -9.63 -8.03 14.28
N ILE A 61 -9.07 -7.17 13.43
CA ILE A 61 -7.66 -7.14 13.09
C ILE A 61 -7.10 -5.76 13.37
N ASP A 62 -5.94 -5.75 13.98
CA ASP A 62 -5.11 -4.57 14.13
C ASP A 62 -3.80 -4.76 13.37
N PHE A 63 -3.66 -4.11 12.22
CA PHE A 63 -2.44 -4.16 11.41
C PHE A 63 -1.22 -3.51 12.08
N THR A 64 -1.43 -2.81 13.20
CA THR A 64 -0.34 -2.28 14.03
C THR A 64 0.16 -3.27 15.06
N ASP A 65 -0.55 -4.41 15.25
CA ASP A 65 -0.12 -5.51 16.13
C ASP A 65 1.00 -6.32 15.46
N ARG A 66 2.23 -5.91 15.72
CA ARG A 66 3.42 -6.44 15.06
C ARG A 66 4.64 -6.43 15.99
N ASN A 67 5.60 -7.28 15.67
CA ASN A 67 6.89 -7.36 16.34
C ASN A 67 8.00 -6.89 15.39
N ASP A 68 8.52 -5.69 15.62
CA ASP A 68 9.56 -5.08 14.80
C ASP A 68 10.94 -5.75 14.97
N GLU A 69 11.20 -6.40 16.11
CA GLU A 69 12.44 -7.16 16.35
C GLU A 69 12.49 -8.42 15.46
N ASP A 70 11.36 -9.10 15.34
CA ASP A 70 11.20 -10.29 14.49
C ASP A 70 10.83 -9.95 13.04
N GLU A 71 10.60 -8.68 12.73
CA GLU A 71 10.11 -8.19 11.44
C GLU A 71 8.86 -8.96 10.97
N ALA A 72 7.88 -9.10 11.85
CA ALA A 72 6.69 -9.89 11.62
C ALA A 72 5.44 -9.26 12.25
N PHE A 73 4.29 -9.52 11.63
CA PHE A 73 3.00 -9.33 12.27
C PHE A 73 2.80 -10.42 13.33
N ASN A 74 2.07 -10.12 14.40
CA ASN A 74 1.79 -11.12 15.45
C ASN A 74 0.71 -12.14 15.04
N PHE A 75 0.19 -12.03 13.82
CA PHE A 75 -0.82 -12.89 13.24
C PHE A 75 -0.54 -13.20 11.76
N ASP A 76 -1.31 -14.14 11.18
CA ASP A 76 -1.23 -14.45 9.76
C ASP A 76 -2.05 -13.45 8.94
N LEU A 77 -1.40 -12.75 8.02
CA LEU A 77 -2.07 -11.98 6.98
C LEU A 77 -2.57 -12.93 5.89
N ILE A 78 -3.79 -12.72 5.44
CA ILE A 78 -4.27 -13.34 4.22
C ILE A 78 -3.80 -12.54 3.00
N LYS A 79 -3.78 -13.17 1.83
CA LYS A 79 -3.17 -12.59 0.61
C LYS A 79 -3.69 -11.20 0.23
N ILE A 80 -4.97 -10.92 0.49
CA ILE A 80 -5.53 -9.61 0.17
C ILE A 80 -5.12 -8.55 1.18
N GLU A 81 -4.88 -8.91 2.45
CA GLU A 81 -4.35 -8.01 3.47
C GLU A 81 -2.90 -7.61 3.14
N GLU A 82 -2.07 -8.59 2.73
CA GLU A 82 -0.73 -8.30 2.21
C GLU A 82 -0.78 -7.38 0.99
N GLU A 83 -1.73 -7.60 0.08
CA GLU A 83 -1.90 -6.77 -1.13
C GLU A 83 -2.40 -5.37 -0.78
N LEU A 84 -3.34 -5.25 0.15
CA LEU A 84 -3.90 -3.99 0.62
C LEU A 84 -2.81 -3.10 1.24
N ILE A 85 -1.99 -3.66 2.14
CA ILE A 85 -0.88 -2.94 2.75
C ILE A 85 0.16 -2.54 1.69
N ALA A 86 0.53 -3.47 0.79
CA ALA A 86 1.51 -3.19 -0.26
C ALA A 86 1.02 -2.13 -1.26
N GLU A 87 -0.27 -2.07 -1.56
CA GLU A 87 -0.86 -1.04 -2.41
C GLU A 87 -0.88 0.32 -1.71
N LYS A 88 -1.16 0.36 -0.40
CA LYS A 88 -1.05 1.60 0.39
C LYS A 88 0.40 2.10 0.44
N MET A 89 1.38 1.22 0.65
CA MET A 89 2.81 1.57 0.56
C MET A 89 3.16 2.17 -0.81
N TYR A 90 2.61 1.59 -1.89
CA TYR A 90 2.82 2.06 -3.25
C TYR A 90 2.22 3.46 -3.47
N PHE A 91 1.01 3.70 -2.98
CA PHE A 91 0.36 5.01 -3.01
C PHE A 91 1.17 6.06 -2.24
N LEU A 92 1.61 5.73 -1.01
CA LEU A 92 2.42 6.62 -0.18
C LEU A 92 3.75 6.97 -0.84
N TYR A 93 4.41 6.00 -1.44
CA TYR A 93 5.64 6.21 -2.20
C TYR A 93 5.46 7.26 -3.32
N PHE A 94 4.40 7.13 -4.12
CA PHE A 94 4.14 8.11 -5.18
C PHE A 94 3.72 9.47 -4.64
N LYS A 95 3.02 9.52 -3.54
CA LYS A 95 2.66 10.78 -2.88
C LYS A 95 3.90 11.54 -2.38
N GLU A 96 4.89 10.84 -1.86
CA GLU A 96 6.19 11.45 -1.52
C GLU A 96 6.92 11.99 -2.76
N GLU A 97 6.93 11.24 -3.85
CA GLU A 97 7.55 11.68 -5.12
C GLU A 97 6.83 12.90 -5.72
N GLU A 98 5.51 12.98 -5.60
CA GLU A 98 4.73 14.16 -6.01
C GLU A 98 5.20 15.43 -5.28
N VAL A 99 5.40 15.35 -3.98
CA VAL A 99 5.89 16.46 -3.16
C VAL A 99 7.29 16.90 -3.63
N LYS A 100 8.18 15.96 -3.93
CA LYS A 100 9.53 16.25 -4.44
C LYS A 100 9.48 16.96 -5.80
N VAL A 101 8.63 16.47 -6.72
CA VAL A 101 8.43 17.10 -8.03
C VAL A 101 7.92 18.53 -7.88
N LYS A 102 6.92 18.75 -7.03
CA LYS A 102 6.39 20.11 -6.74
C LYS A 102 7.45 21.03 -6.14
N GLN A 103 8.28 20.53 -5.25
CA GLN A 103 9.38 21.31 -4.65
C GLN A 103 10.45 21.67 -5.70
N MET A 104 10.88 20.72 -6.53
CA MET A 104 11.83 20.97 -7.61
C MET A 104 11.34 22.05 -8.57
N GLN A 105 10.07 22.01 -8.97
CA GLN A 105 9.48 23.05 -9.83
C GLN A 105 9.53 24.44 -9.21
N LYS A 106 9.35 24.55 -7.89
CA LYS A 106 9.44 25.81 -7.18
C LYS A 106 10.85 26.40 -7.18
N TYR A 107 11.88 25.53 -7.13
CA TYR A 107 13.28 25.94 -7.12
C TYR A 107 13.82 26.26 -8.53
N LEU A 108 13.33 25.57 -9.55
CA LEU A 108 13.85 25.74 -10.93
C LEU A 108 13.33 26.99 -11.62
N GLY A 109 12.30 27.66 -11.09
CA GLY A 109 11.78 28.91 -11.62
C GLY A 109 11.34 28.83 -13.10
N ASN A 110 10.97 29.98 -13.66
CA ASN A 110 10.50 30.09 -15.05
C ASN A 110 11.63 30.02 -16.11
N ASP A 111 12.89 29.83 -15.71
CA ASP A 111 14.05 29.94 -16.59
C ASP A 111 14.38 28.67 -17.40
N ILE A 112 13.72 27.52 -17.13
CA ILE A 112 13.95 26.28 -17.88
C ILE A 112 12.72 25.99 -18.78
N SER A 113 12.73 26.57 -19.96
CA SER A 113 11.67 26.40 -20.99
C SER A 113 11.78 25.10 -21.81
N MET A 114 12.63 24.15 -21.44
CA MET A 114 12.87 22.93 -22.23
C MET A 114 11.98 21.74 -21.93
N PHE A 115 11.21 21.77 -20.86
CA PHE A 115 10.19 20.76 -20.57
C PHE A 115 8.87 21.44 -20.23
N SER A 116 7.74 20.87 -20.68
CA SER A 116 6.42 21.35 -20.27
C SER A 116 6.09 20.81 -18.88
N PRO A 117 6.42 21.54 -17.79
CA PRO A 117 6.22 21.04 -16.42
C PRO A 117 4.75 20.74 -16.13
N ALA A 118 3.83 21.35 -16.90
CA ALA A 118 2.40 21.18 -16.76
C ALA A 118 1.91 19.83 -17.27
N GLU A 119 2.47 19.31 -18.36
CA GLU A 119 2.07 18.01 -18.92
C GLU A 119 2.63 16.85 -18.10
N GLU A 120 3.87 16.96 -17.64
CA GLU A 120 4.47 15.94 -16.75
C GLU A 120 3.73 15.86 -15.43
N ARG A 121 3.38 17.02 -14.86
CA ARG A 121 2.58 17.08 -13.63
C ARG A 121 1.22 16.43 -13.82
N LYS A 122 0.50 16.75 -14.91
CA LYS A 122 -0.80 16.16 -15.21
C LYS A 122 -0.71 14.65 -15.39
N THR A 123 0.35 14.18 -16.06
CA THR A 123 0.60 12.74 -16.22
C THR A 123 0.84 12.06 -14.88
N PHE A 124 1.59 12.70 -14.00
CA PHE A 124 1.86 12.17 -12.67
C PHE A 124 0.61 12.19 -11.78
N GLU A 125 -0.16 13.28 -11.79
CA GLU A 125 -1.45 13.39 -11.09
C GLU A 125 -2.42 12.29 -11.56
N ASN A 126 -2.57 12.08 -12.87
CA ASN A 126 -3.39 11.01 -13.43
C ASN A 126 -2.91 9.60 -13.03
N MET A 127 -1.59 9.42 -12.85
CA MET A 127 -1.04 8.15 -12.39
C MET A 127 -1.34 7.93 -10.90
N LEU A 128 -1.20 8.98 -10.09
CA LEU A 128 -1.52 8.94 -8.66
C LEU A 128 -3.01 8.63 -8.44
N GLU A 129 -3.91 9.28 -9.17
CA GLU A 129 -5.35 8.99 -9.14
C GLU A 129 -5.67 7.52 -9.48
N LYS A 130 -4.97 6.94 -10.44
CA LYS A 130 -5.13 5.51 -10.79
C LYS A 130 -4.66 4.57 -9.68
N VAL A 131 -3.56 4.92 -9.01
CA VAL A 131 -3.05 4.14 -7.88
C VAL A 131 -4.02 4.22 -6.71
N GLU A 132 -4.50 5.43 -6.41
CA GLU A 132 -5.49 5.66 -5.36
C GLU A 132 -6.79 4.90 -5.62
N SER A 133 -7.36 5.02 -6.80
CA SER A 133 -8.57 4.30 -7.21
C SER A 133 -8.43 2.78 -7.15
N ARG A 134 -7.24 2.26 -7.44
CA ARG A 134 -6.97 0.83 -7.30
C ARG A 134 -6.90 0.41 -5.85
N TYR A 135 -6.27 1.21 -4.99
CA TYR A 135 -6.26 0.98 -3.56
C TYR A 135 -7.68 0.99 -2.98
N GLU A 136 -8.47 2.02 -3.28
CA GLU A 136 -9.87 2.15 -2.84
C GLU A 136 -10.70 0.92 -3.23
N LYS A 137 -10.55 0.44 -4.45
CA LYS A 137 -11.24 -0.77 -4.90
C LYS A 137 -10.88 -2.02 -4.10
N ILE A 138 -9.60 -2.19 -3.75
CA ILE A 138 -9.16 -3.31 -2.92
C ILE A 138 -9.69 -3.16 -1.50
N LEU A 139 -9.71 -1.93 -0.98
CA LEU A 139 -10.25 -1.61 0.34
C LEU A 139 -11.76 -1.87 0.41
N ASP A 140 -12.51 -1.44 -0.60
CA ASP A 140 -13.96 -1.70 -0.70
C ASP A 140 -14.25 -3.19 -0.77
N ASP A 141 -13.50 -3.92 -1.60
CA ASP A 141 -13.57 -5.37 -1.69
C ASP A 141 -13.26 -6.06 -0.35
N TYR A 142 -12.29 -5.55 0.39
CA TYR A 142 -11.94 -6.04 1.72
C TYR A 142 -13.05 -5.75 2.73
N ASN A 143 -13.54 -4.52 2.78
CA ASN A 143 -14.57 -4.09 3.72
C ASN A 143 -15.95 -4.75 3.46
N ALA A 144 -16.20 -5.20 2.21
CA ALA A 144 -17.42 -5.93 1.86
C ALA A 144 -17.41 -7.40 2.32
N ARG A 145 -16.33 -7.89 2.94
CA ARG A 145 -16.14 -9.29 3.29
C ARG A 145 -15.87 -9.44 4.77
N LEU A 146 -16.32 -10.54 5.35
CA LEU A 146 -15.95 -10.94 6.71
C LEU A 146 -14.71 -11.83 6.66
N ARG A 147 -13.78 -11.60 7.56
CA ARG A 147 -12.62 -12.45 7.77
C ARG A 147 -13.06 -13.66 8.58
N ASP A 148 -13.11 -14.82 7.95
CA ASP A 148 -13.21 -16.08 8.66
C ASP A 148 -11.88 -16.85 8.62
N GLY A 149 -11.75 -17.87 9.44
CA GLY A 149 -10.53 -18.70 9.50
C GLY A 149 -10.22 -19.50 8.23
N SER A 150 -11.11 -19.51 7.24
CA SER A 150 -10.99 -20.25 5.98
C SER A 150 -10.82 -19.34 4.76
N GLY A 151 -10.95 -18.01 4.92
CA GLY A 151 -10.93 -17.02 3.86
C GLY A 151 -12.10 -16.04 3.95
N TYR A 152 -12.31 -15.27 2.88
CA TYR A 152 -13.38 -14.28 2.85
C TYR A 152 -14.74 -14.91 2.61
N ASN A 153 -15.71 -14.68 3.49
CA ASN A 153 -17.11 -14.78 3.18
C ASN A 153 -17.60 -13.53 2.45
N LEU A 154 -18.29 -13.73 1.32
CA LEU A 154 -18.72 -12.67 0.41
C LEU A 154 -19.85 -11.80 0.93
N THR A 155 -20.39 -12.05 2.13
CA THR A 155 -21.57 -11.32 2.57
C THR A 155 -21.58 -11.13 4.07
N GLY A 156 -21.79 -9.89 4.51
CA GLY A 156 -22.32 -9.63 5.85
C GLY A 156 -23.78 -10.07 6.03
N VAL A 157 -24.26 -11.04 5.26
CA VAL A 157 -25.57 -11.69 5.41
C VAL A 157 -25.30 -12.99 6.14
N SER A 158 -25.70 -13.05 7.41
CA SER A 158 -25.68 -14.30 8.18
C SER A 158 -26.51 -15.35 7.47
N GLU A 159 -26.07 -16.62 7.51
CA GLU A 159 -26.85 -17.75 6.94
C GLU A 159 -28.31 -17.77 7.47
N ASP A 160 -28.54 -17.20 8.65
CA ASP A 160 -29.86 -17.05 9.25
C ASP A 160 -30.78 -16.08 8.48
N GLU A 161 -30.24 -15.05 7.81
CA GLU A 161 -31.04 -14.13 6.98
C GLU A 161 -31.42 -14.71 5.62
N VAL A 162 -30.61 -15.62 5.09
CA VAL A 162 -30.91 -16.32 3.82
C VAL A 162 -32.10 -17.29 3.99
N SER A 163 -32.26 -17.86 5.18
CA SER A 163 -33.38 -18.78 5.47
C SER A 163 -34.73 -18.06 5.51
N VAL A 164 -34.76 -16.77 5.85
CA VAL A 164 -36.01 -15.98 5.92
C VAL A 164 -36.52 -15.61 4.53
N VAL A 165 -35.63 -15.33 3.58
CA VAL A 165 -36.00 -14.91 2.21
C VAL A 165 -36.55 -16.11 1.42
N SER A 166 -36.05 -17.31 1.66
CA SER A 166 -36.54 -18.53 0.99
C SER A 166 -37.92 -18.98 1.47
N SER A 167 -38.44 -18.45 2.57
CA SER A 167 -39.78 -18.76 3.08
C SER A 167 -40.91 -17.91 2.48
N TRP A 168 -40.57 -16.94 1.60
CA TRP A 168 -41.53 -16.03 0.96
C TRP A 168 -41.70 -16.26 -0.55
N ILE A 169 -41.16 -17.36 -1.08
CA ILE A 169 -41.39 -17.86 -2.43
C ILE A 169 -42.07 -19.23 -2.35
#